data_261d1efedde87feb3e87287567c7f81a
#
_entry.id   261d1efedde87feb3e87287567c7f81a
#
_cell.length_a   1.000
_cell.length_b   1.000
_cell.length_c   1.000
_cell.angle_alpha   90.00
_cell.angle_beta   90.00
_cell.angle_gamma   90.00
#
_symmetry.space_group_name_H-M   'P 1'
#
loop_
_entity.id
_entity.type
_entity.pdbx_description
1 polymer ?
#
loop_
_entity_poly.entity_id
_entity_poly.type
_entity_poly.pdbx_seq_one_letter_code
_entity_poly.pdbx_strand_id
1 'polypeptide(L)'
;MIDISTLFSLNKINEKLTPITYIGDVKHSRVFESGRQLLNLLGFKVGVFTDKNLLPENKNDLEIYESWDEVFESSNAIELLRVQKERLQDNEEINFDEYINNYQLTQEILGKSQSDLAVLHPMPINIGIEISKDAIEDRKIKYKDQLSHAIPSRIAAFKYARDEI
;
A
#
# COMPACT_ATOMS: atom_id res chain seq x y z
N MET A 1 11.40 -1.94 2.38
CA MET A 1 12.47 -0.93 2.39
C MET A 1 12.26 0.21 1.39
N ILE A 2 12.01 -0.06 0.11
CA ILE A 2 11.82 0.98 -0.92
C ILE A 2 10.66 1.91 -0.54
N ASP A 3 9.51 1.35 -0.20
CA ASP A 3 8.30 2.08 0.16
C ASP A 3 8.52 2.98 1.37
N ILE A 4 9.14 2.46 2.42
CA ILE A 4 9.48 3.22 3.63
C ILE A 4 10.48 4.34 3.34
N SER A 5 11.53 4.07 2.54
CA SER A 5 12.49 5.11 2.08
C SER A 5 11.78 6.21 1.30
N THR A 6 10.81 5.85 0.47
CA THR A 6 9.99 6.80 -0.29
C THR A 6 9.12 7.64 0.66
N LEU A 7 8.44 7.01 1.60
CA LEU A 7 7.60 7.70 2.56
C LEU A 7 8.39 8.67 3.45
N PHE A 8 9.60 8.28 3.87
CA PHE A 8 10.52 9.20 4.58
C PHE A 8 10.86 10.42 3.73
N SER A 9 11.21 10.24 2.46
CA SER A 9 11.54 11.35 1.56
C SER A 9 10.35 12.28 1.28
N LEU A 10 9.14 11.77 1.38
CA LEU A 10 7.89 12.51 1.23
C LEU A 10 7.37 13.10 2.56
N ASN A 11 8.11 12.98 3.65
CA ASN A 11 7.69 13.38 5.01
C ASN A 11 6.39 12.72 5.50
N LYS A 12 6.13 11.47 5.07
CA LYS A 12 4.93 10.72 5.46
C LYS A 12 5.13 9.81 6.68
N ILE A 13 6.37 9.65 7.14
CA ILE A 13 6.75 8.80 8.30
C ILE A 13 7.32 9.62 9.47
N ASN A 14 7.05 10.89 9.56
CA ASN A 14 7.50 11.74 10.69
C ASN A 14 6.53 11.72 11.88
N GLU A 15 5.30 11.27 11.69
CA GLU A 15 4.28 11.11 12.72
C GLU A 15 4.05 9.64 13.05
N LYS A 16 4.58 9.18 14.17
CA LYS A 16 4.60 7.75 14.54
C LYS A 16 3.23 7.08 14.68
N LEU A 17 2.17 7.85 14.79
CA LEU A 17 0.81 7.30 15.00
C LEU A 17 -0.04 7.32 13.74
N THR A 18 0.45 7.90 12.65
CA THR A 18 -0.29 7.92 11.39
C THR A 18 -0.27 6.55 10.74
N PRO A 19 -1.41 5.91 10.53
CA PRO A 19 -1.49 4.64 9.84
C PRO A 19 -1.01 4.74 8.38
N ILE A 20 -0.32 3.71 7.94
CA ILE A 20 -0.09 3.44 6.53
C ILE A 20 -1.06 2.34 6.16
N THR A 21 -1.93 2.57 5.17
CA THR A 21 -2.96 1.60 4.81
C THR A 21 -2.62 0.88 3.51
N TYR A 22 -2.67 -0.45 3.56
CA TYR A 22 -2.54 -1.32 2.40
C TYR A 22 -3.92 -1.68 1.85
N ILE A 23 -4.07 -1.58 0.51
CA ILE A 23 -5.34 -1.82 -0.18
C ILE A 23 -5.11 -2.84 -1.28
N GLY A 24 -5.91 -3.89 -1.32
CA GLY A 24 -5.83 -4.93 -2.34
C GLY A 24 -5.48 -6.31 -1.80
N ASP A 25 -4.72 -7.11 -2.53
CA ASP A 25 -4.38 -8.47 -2.10
C ASP A 25 -3.31 -8.49 -1.01
N VAL A 26 -3.75 -8.27 0.22
CA VAL A 26 -2.87 -8.27 1.41
C VAL A 26 -2.44 -9.68 1.78
N LYS A 27 -3.34 -10.66 1.62
CA LYS A 27 -3.13 -12.06 2.03
C LYS A 27 -1.94 -12.70 1.32
N HIS A 28 -1.79 -12.46 0.02
CA HIS A 28 -0.75 -13.07 -0.80
C HIS A 28 0.44 -12.16 -1.08
N SER A 29 0.44 -10.95 -0.48
CA SER A 29 1.46 -9.94 -0.75
C SER A 29 2.69 -10.11 0.15
N ARG A 30 3.83 -10.43 -0.46
CA ARG A 30 5.13 -10.41 0.24
C ARG A 30 5.56 -8.98 0.61
N VAL A 31 5.12 -8.01 -0.18
CA VAL A 31 5.41 -6.59 0.08
C VAL A 31 4.71 -6.16 1.35
N PHE A 32 3.42 -6.48 1.48
CA PHE A 32 2.67 -6.24 2.71
C PHE A 32 3.34 -6.86 3.92
N GLU A 33 3.64 -8.17 3.89
CA GLU A 33 4.19 -8.86 5.05
C GLU A 33 5.51 -8.26 5.52
N SER A 34 6.45 -7.99 4.61
CA SER A 34 7.73 -7.37 4.96
C SER A 34 7.59 -5.89 5.35
N GLY A 35 6.68 -5.16 4.71
CA GLY A 35 6.35 -3.77 5.05
C GLY A 35 5.73 -3.66 6.44
N ARG A 36 4.73 -4.50 6.74
CA ARG A 36 4.08 -4.60 8.05
C ARG A 36 5.10 -4.82 9.17
N GLN A 37 5.97 -5.83 9.03
CA GLN A 37 7.00 -6.11 10.04
C GLN A 37 7.91 -4.91 10.27
N LEU A 38 8.39 -4.27 9.20
CA LEU A 38 9.29 -3.13 9.32
C LEU A 38 8.58 -1.89 9.90
N LEU A 39 7.34 -1.61 9.51
CA LEU A 39 6.55 -0.49 10.04
C LEU A 39 6.28 -0.68 11.53
N ASN A 40 5.91 -1.90 11.95
CA ASN A 40 5.69 -2.22 13.36
C ASN A 40 6.97 -2.06 14.18
N LEU A 41 8.13 -2.48 13.67
CA LEU A 41 9.44 -2.27 14.32
C LEU A 41 9.77 -0.79 14.49
N LEU A 42 9.32 0.05 13.55
CA LEU A 42 9.49 1.51 13.62
C LEU A 42 8.45 2.20 14.50
N GLY A 43 7.48 1.44 15.03
CA GLY A 43 6.43 1.93 15.91
C GLY A 43 5.25 2.57 15.18
N PHE A 44 5.06 2.28 13.89
CA PHE A 44 3.91 2.73 13.11
C PHE A 44 2.79 1.72 13.16
N LYS A 45 1.57 2.21 13.12
CA LYS A 45 0.37 1.40 12.90
C LYS A 45 0.27 1.00 11.41
N VAL A 46 -0.38 -0.12 11.14
CA VAL A 46 -0.62 -0.63 9.80
C VAL A 46 -2.11 -0.81 9.57
N GLY A 47 -2.65 -0.07 8.61
CA GLY A 47 -4.03 -0.18 8.18
C GLY A 47 -4.19 -1.16 7.01
N VAL A 48 -5.40 -1.73 6.89
CA VAL A 48 -5.80 -2.60 5.78
C VAL A 48 -7.22 -2.26 5.35
N PHE A 49 -7.41 -2.11 4.04
CA PHE A 49 -8.73 -1.97 3.43
C PHE A 49 -8.81 -2.90 2.21
N THR A 50 -9.57 -3.99 2.34
CA THR A 50 -9.66 -5.01 1.28
C THR A 50 -10.88 -5.92 1.48
N ASP A 51 -11.17 -6.72 0.45
CA ASP A 51 -12.16 -7.81 0.56
C ASP A 51 -11.80 -8.78 1.69
N LYS A 52 -12.83 -9.29 2.38
CA LYS A 52 -12.66 -10.20 3.52
C LYS A 52 -11.86 -11.47 3.20
N ASN A 53 -11.94 -11.94 1.95
CA ASN A 53 -11.22 -13.13 1.46
C ASN A 53 -9.73 -12.85 1.22
N LEU A 54 -9.35 -11.57 1.08
CA LEU A 54 -7.97 -11.09 0.89
C LEU A 54 -7.32 -10.58 2.18
N LEU A 55 -8.00 -10.69 3.33
CA LEU A 55 -7.41 -10.38 4.62
C LEU A 55 -6.40 -11.46 5.05
N PRO A 56 -5.29 -11.07 5.71
CA PRO A 56 -4.33 -12.02 6.24
C PRO A 56 -4.94 -12.81 7.42
N GLU A 57 -4.42 -13.99 7.69
CA GLU A 57 -4.88 -14.82 8.82
C GLU A 57 -4.65 -14.13 10.17
N ASN A 58 -3.45 -13.59 10.38
CA ASN A 58 -3.13 -12.84 11.59
C ASN A 58 -3.44 -11.35 11.41
N LYS A 59 -4.38 -10.85 12.23
CA LYS A 59 -4.90 -9.48 12.18
C LYS A 59 -4.58 -8.67 13.46
N ASN A 60 -3.85 -9.23 14.41
CA ASN A 60 -3.74 -8.69 15.78
C ASN A 60 -3.15 -7.28 15.88
N ASP A 61 -2.32 -6.88 14.92
CA ASP A 61 -1.63 -5.58 14.86
C ASP A 61 -2.12 -4.69 13.71
N LEU A 62 -3.27 -5.05 13.12
CA LEU A 62 -3.84 -4.34 11.98
C LEU A 62 -5.04 -3.49 12.40
N GLU A 63 -5.17 -2.32 11.80
CA GLU A 63 -6.39 -1.55 11.77
C GLU A 63 -7.13 -1.86 10.47
N ILE A 64 -8.32 -2.47 10.56
CA ILE A 64 -9.11 -2.88 9.39
C ILE A 64 -10.17 -1.82 9.16
N TYR A 65 -10.17 -1.24 7.96
CA TYR A 65 -11.13 -0.24 7.53
C TYR A 65 -12.21 -0.85 6.64
N GLU A 66 -13.39 -0.26 6.68
CA GLU A 66 -14.56 -0.72 5.92
C GLU A 66 -14.94 0.24 4.77
N SER A 67 -14.33 1.42 4.72
CA SER A 67 -14.62 2.44 3.71
C SER A 67 -13.41 3.28 3.33
N TRP A 68 -13.47 3.90 2.14
CA TRP A 68 -12.49 4.88 1.70
C TRP A 68 -12.43 6.11 2.62
N ASP A 69 -13.58 6.51 3.19
CA ASP A 69 -13.64 7.65 4.10
C ASP A 69 -12.83 7.38 5.36
N GLU A 70 -12.97 6.20 5.99
CA GLU A 70 -12.15 5.78 7.13
C GLU A 70 -10.66 5.74 6.79
N VAL A 71 -10.30 5.22 5.60
CA VAL A 71 -8.91 5.21 5.13
C VAL A 71 -8.35 6.62 5.05
N PHE A 72 -9.09 7.57 4.47
CA PHE A 72 -8.62 8.93 4.28
C PHE A 72 -8.59 9.76 5.57
N GLU A 73 -9.48 9.47 6.52
CA GLU A 73 -9.45 10.09 7.85
C GLU A 73 -8.27 9.61 8.70
N SER A 74 -7.85 8.35 8.50
CA SER A 74 -6.84 7.72 9.35
C SER A 74 -5.44 7.71 8.74
N SER A 75 -5.28 7.87 7.42
CA SER A 75 -4.02 7.65 6.72
C SER A 75 -3.65 8.80 5.80
N ASN A 76 -2.41 9.27 5.88
CA ASN A 76 -1.85 10.20 4.91
C ASN A 76 -0.95 9.52 3.86
N ALA A 77 -0.81 8.19 3.95
CA ALA A 77 -0.16 7.35 2.96
C ALA A 77 -0.92 6.03 2.78
N ILE A 78 -1.11 5.61 1.53
CA ILE A 78 -1.69 4.31 1.19
C ILE A 78 -0.79 3.59 0.20
N GLU A 79 -0.83 2.26 0.21
CA GLU A 79 -0.14 1.42 -0.76
C GLU A 79 -1.13 0.45 -1.42
N LEU A 80 -1.33 0.63 -2.73
CA LEU A 80 -2.18 -0.25 -3.52
C LEU A 80 -1.42 -1.54 -3.85
N LEU A 81 -2.02 -2.68 -3.57
CA LEU A 81 -1.45 -3.99 -3.86
C LEU A 81 -2.17 -4.64 -5.04
N ARG A 82 -1.38 -5.25 -5.91
CA ARG A 82 -1.91 -5.97 -7.05
C ARG A 82 -2.74 -7.18 -6.61
N VAL A 83 -3.96 -7.31 -7.12
CA VAL A 83 -4.74 -8.55 -7.00
C VAL A 83 -4.22 -9.56 -8.03
N GLN A 84 -3.62 -10.64 -7.52
CA GLN A 84 -2.96 -11.65 -8.33
C GLN A 84 -3.92 -12.83 -8.58
N LYS A 85 -4.69 -12.75 -9.68
CA LYS A 85 -5.64 -13.82 -10.08
C LYS A 85 -4.98 -15.22 -10.10
N GLU A 86 -3.73 -15.26 -10.51
CA GLU A 86 -2.91 -16.47 -10.60
C GLU A 86 -2.53 -17.09 -9.25
N ARG A 87 -2.75 -16.39 -8.14
CA ARG A 87 -2.44 -16.85 -6.79
C ARG A 87 -3.67 -17.17 -5.95
N LEU A 88 -4.85 -16.87 -6.47
CA LEU A 88 -6.08 -17.24 -5.79
C LEU A 88 -6.19 -18.77 -5.79
N GLN A 89 -6.43 -19.37 -4.63
CA GLN A 89 -6.66 -20.80 -4.51
C GLN A 89 -8.08 -21.15 -4.99
N ASP A 90 -8.32 -22.39 -5.35
CA ASP A 90 -9.61 -22.86 -5.88
C ASP A 90 -10.83 -22.54 -4.97
N ASN A 91 -10.59 -22.22 -3.70
CA ASN A 91 -11.62 -21.89 -2.71
C ASN A 91 -11.75 -20.37 -2.48
N GLU A 92 -10.97 -19.53 -3.15
CA GLU A 92 -10.95 -18.08 -2.99
C GLU A 92 -11.67 -17.42 -4.17
N GLU A 93 -12.98 -17.48 -4.15
CA GLU A 93 -13.80 -16.78 -5.14
C GLU A 93 -13.83 -15.29 -4.82
N ILE A 94 -13.20 -14.49 -5.68
CA ILE A 94 -13.33 -13.03 -5.67
C ILE A 94 -14.21 -12.62 -6.83
N ASN A 95 -15.30 -11.96 -6.52
CA ASN A 95 -16.09 -11.26 -7.53
C ASN A 95 -15.35 -10.00 -7.94
N PHE A 96 -14.68 -10.03 -9.10
CA PHE A 96 -13.87 -8.90 -9.56
C PHE A 96 -14.68 -7.65 -9.85
N ASP A 97 -15.92 -7.76 -10.29
CA ASP A 97 -16.78 -6.58 -10.52
C ASP A 97 -17.14 -5.90 -9.19
N GLU A 98 -17.45 -6.69 -8.18
CA GLU A 98 -17.69 -6.19 -6.83
C GLU A 98 -16.42 -5.62 -6.20
N TYR A 99 -15.27 -6.28 -6.40
CA TYR A 99 -13.97 -5.79 -5.95
C TYR A 99 -13.64 -4.43 -6.56
N ILE A 100 -13.77 -4.28 -7.87
CA ILE A 100 -13.52 -3.04 -8.59
C ILE A 100 -14.44 -1.92 -8.07
N ASN A 101 -15.72 -2.21 -7.88
CA ASN A 101 -16.68 -1.22 -7.39
C ASN A 101 -16.36 -0.72 -5.99
N ASN A 102 -15.81 -1.57 -5.12
CA ASN A 102 -15.58 -1.22 -3.72
C ASN A 102 -14.14 -0.73 -3.43
N TYR A 103 -13.13 -1.29 -4.11
CA TYR A 103 -11.71 -1.13 -3.74
C TYR A 103 -10.84 -0.48 -4.82
N GLN A 104 -11.35 -0.23 -6.02
CA GLN A 104 -10.60 0.48 -7.04
C GLN A 104 -10.45 1.96 -6.66
N LEU A 105 -9.21 2.47 -6.68
CA LEU A 105 -8.95 3.90 -6.53
C LEU A 105 -9.27 4.62 -7.84
N THR A 106 -10.41 5.31 -7.89
CA THR A 106 -10.80 6.17 -9.02
C THR A 106 -10.40 7.62 -8.77
N GLN A 107 -10.42 8.45 -9.83
CA GLN A 107 -10.17 9.90 -9.68
C GLN A 107 -11.23 10.57 -8.79
N GLU A 108 -12.48 10.12 -8.83
CA GLU A 108 -13.54 10.61 -7.93
C GLU A 108 -13.22 10.32 -6.46
N ILE A 109 -12.85 9.06 -6.16
CA ILE A 109 -12.45 8.63 -4.81
C ILE A 109 -11.21 9.40 -4.35
N LEU A 110 -10.19 9.47 -5.20
CA LEU A 110 -8.96 10.19 -4.92
C LEU A 110 -9.19 11.69 -4.65
N GLY A 111 -10.20 12.27 -5.29
CA GLY A 111 -10.62 13.65 -5.08
C GLY A 111 -11.16 13.94 -3.66
N LYS A 112 -11.63 12.93 -2.94
CA LYS A 112 -12.12 13.04 -1.56
C LYS A 112 -10.99 13.03 -0.52
N SER A 113 -9.81 12.54 -0.88
CA SER A 113 -8.69 12.43 0.03
C SER A 113 -7.99 13.78 0.26
N GLN A 114 -7.19 13.86 1.33
CA GLN A 114 -6.36 15.02 1.65
C GLN A 114 -5.46 15.37 0.46
N SER A 115 -5.14 16.66 0.32
CA SER A 115 -4.35 17.18 -0.81
C SER A 115 -2.92 16.63 -0.85
N ASP A 116 -2.40 16.16 0.26
CA ASP A 116 -1.04 15.67 0.45
C ASP A 116 -0.96 14.15 0.62
N LEU A 117 -2.07 13.40 0.42
CA LEU A 117 -2.05 11.93 0.41
C LEU A 117 -0.96 11.40 -0.54
N ALA A 118 -0.17 10.45 -0.07
CA ALA A 118 0.78 9.72 -0.90
C ALA A 118 0.23 8.33 -1.25
N VAL A 119 0.11 8.03 -2.54
CA VAL A 119 -0.35 6.73 -3.04
C VAL A 119 0.82 5.98 -3.66
N LEU A 120 1.19 4.87 -3.06
CA LEU A 120 2.27 3.97 -3.48
C LEU A 120 1.71 2.76 -4.23
N HIS A 121 2.58 2.11 -5.02
CA HIS A 121 2.29 0.82 -5.66
C HIS A 121 3.58 0.06 -5.97
N PRO A 122 3.75 -1.19 -5.51
CA PRO A 122 5.00 -1.94 -5.67
C PRO A 122 5.26 -2.46 -7.09
N MET A 123 4.35 -2.18 -8.04
CA MET A 123 4.42 -2.62 -9.44
C MET A 123 4.39 -4.16 -9.63
N PRO A 124 3.91 -4.67 -10.78
CA PRO A 124 3.24 -3.91 -11.85
C PRO A 124 1.80 -3.53 -11.46
N ILE A 125 1.29 -2.45 -12.04
CA ILE A 125 -0.09 -1.97 -11.81
C ILE A 125 -1.04 -2.65 -12.80
N ASN A 126 -2.19 -3.15 -12.33
CA ASN A 126 -3.32 -3.54 -13.18
C ASN A 126 -4.29 -2.36 -13.30
N ILE A 127 -4.09 -1.53 -14.32
CA ILE A 127 -4.99 -0.40 -14.60
C ILE A 127 -6.39 -0.96 -14.90
N GLY A 128 -7.39 -0.40 -14.23
CA GLY A 128 -8.77 -0.85 -14.33
C GLY A 128 -9.18 -1.86 -13.22
N ILE A 129 -8.24 -2.30 -12.38
CA ILE A 129 -8.53 -3.14 -11.21
C ILE A 129 -8.22 -2.37 -9.93
N GLU A 130 -6.94 -2.15 -9.60
CA GLU A 130 -6.55 -1.46 -8.35
C GLU A 130 -6.70 0.07 -8.46
N ILE A 131 -6.48 0.59 -9.67
CA ILE A 131 -6.56 2.02 -9.97
C ILE A 131 -7.18 2.25 -11.35
N SER A 132 -8.00 3.27 -11.46
CA SER A 132 -8.60 3.66 -12.73
C SER A 132 -7.58 4.39 -13.64
N LYS A 133 -7.85 4.38 -14.94
CA LYS A 133 -6.96 4.99 -15.93
C LYS A 133 -6.79 6.51 -15.77
N ASP A 134 -7.81 7.18 -15.29
CA ASP A 134 -7.80 8.63 -15.06
C ASP A 134 -7.06 9.02 -13.77
N ALA A 135 -7.08 8.15 -12.75
CA ALA A 135 -6.43 8.40 -11.47
C ALA A 135 -4.90 8.22 -11.52
N ILE A 136 -4.35 7.39 -12.43
CA ILE A 136 -2.94 7.00 -12.40
C ILE A 136 -1.96 8.17 -12.63
N GLU A 137 -2.39 9.23 -13.29
CA GLU A 137 -1.57 10.42 -13.58
C GLU A 137 -1.75 11.53 -12.51
N ASP A 138 -2.54 11.28 -11.46
CA ASP A 138 -2.69 12.25 -10.38
C ASP A 138 -1.36 12.45 -9.63
N ARG A 139 -1.11 13.67 -9.18
CA ARG A 139 0.11 14.06 -8.44
C ARG A 139 0.31 13.29 -7.13
N LYS A 140 -0.75 12.73 -6.56
CA LYS A 140 -0.72 11.92 -5.34
C LYS A 140 -0.11 10.54 -5.58
N ILE A 141 -0.08 10.06 -6.83
CA ILE A 141 0.46 8.75 -7.21
C ILE A 141 1.99 8.82 -7.26
N LYS A 142 2.68 8.05 -6.41
CA LYS A 142 4.11 8.16 -6.13
C LYS A 142 4.94 6.95 -6.58
N TYR A 143 4.44 6.10 -7.47
CA TYR A 143 5.21 4.94 -7.95
C TYR A 143 6.53 5.33 -8.66
N LYS A 144 6.57 6.51 -9.30
CA LYS A 144 7.83 7.02 -9.92
C LYS A 144 8.85 7.40 -8.86
N ASP A 145 8.41 7.98 -7.75
CA ASP A 145 9.25 8.25 -6.60
C ASP A 145 9.77 6.94 -5.99
N GLN A 146 8.91 5.92 -5.81
CA GLN A 146 9.33 4.58 -5.35
C GLN A 146 10.43 3.98 -6.23
N LEU A 147 10.28 4.05 -7.56
CA LEU A 147 11.29 3.55 -8.49
C LEU A 147 12.64 4.25 -8.31
N SER A 148 12.65 5.56 -8.05
CA SER A 148 13.89 6.31 -7.81
C SER A 148 14.62 5.86 -6.54
N HIS A 149 13.89 5.37 -5.53
CA HIS A 149 14.45 4.82 -4.28
C HIS A 149 14.90 3.35 -4.38
N ALA A 150 14.61 2.65 -5.47
CA ALA A 150 14.87 1.21 -5.58
C ALA A 150 16.37 0.87 -5.49
N ILE A 151 17.20 1.57 -6.24
CA ILE A 151 18.68 1.34 -6.25
C ILE A 151 19.34 1.85 -4.98
N PRO A 152 19.12 3.11 -4.54
CA PRO A 152 19.72 3.61 -3.30
C PRO A 152 19.39 2.76 -2.07
N SER A 153 18.14 2.31 -1.92
CA SER A 153 17.74 1.46 -0.79
C SER A 153 18.46 0.11 -0.77
N ARG A 154 18.68 -0.50 -1.94
CA ARG A 154 19.44 -1.75 -2.04
C ARG A 154 20.92 -1.55 -1.73
N ILE A 155 21.52 -0.47 -2.25
CA ILE A 155 22.92 -0.13 -1.95
C ILE A 155 23.09 0.08 -0.44
N ALA A 156 22.19 0.83 0.21
CA ALA A 156 22.24 1.04 1.65
C ALA A 156 22.15 -0.28 2.44
N ALA A 157 21.25 -1.19 2.03
CA ALA A 157 21.13 -2.51 2.65
C ALA A 157 22.40 -3.35 2.52
N PHE A 158 23.05 -3.35 1.35
CA PHE A 158 24.30 -4.08 1.14
C PHE A 158 25.45 -3.49 1.96
N LYS A 159 25.56 -2.16 2.02
CA LYS A 159 26.58 -1.50 2.85
C LYS A 159 26.40 -1.82 4.33
N TYR A 160 25.17 -1.76 4.82
CA TYR A 160 24.84 -2.13 6.21
C TYR A 160 25.21 -3.60 6.50
N ALA A 161 24.86 -4.51 5.59
CA ALA A 161 25.18 -5.94 5.75
C ALA A 161 26.70 -6.24 5.72
N ARG A 162 27.52 -5.31 5.20
CA ARG A 162 28.99 -5.41 5.18
C ARG A 162 29.67 -4.57 6.26
N ASP A 163 28.91 -4.04 7.22
CA ASP A 163 29.42 -3.15 8.29
C ASP A 163 30.16 -1.92 7.75
N GLU A 164 29.70 -1.36 6.62
CA GLU A 164 30.29 -0.17 6.01
C GLU A 164 29.59 1.15 6.39
N ILE A 165 28.51 1.05 7.21
CA ILE A 165 27.73 2.19 7.75
C ILE A 165 27.29 1.93 9.18
#